data_1665ee391559ee486b63a6d5e59fe4a7
#
_entry.id   1665ee391559ee486b63a6d5e59fe4a7
#
_cell.length_a   1.000
_cell.length_b   1.000
_cell.length_c   1.000
_cell.angle_alpha   90.00
_cell.angle_beta   90.00
_cell.angle_gamma   90.00
#
_symmetry.space_group_name_H-M   'P 1'
#
loop_
_entity.id
_entity.type
_entity.pdbx_description
1 polymer ?
#
loop_
_entity_poly.entity_id
_entity_poly.type
_entity_poly.pdbx_seq_one_letter_code
_entity_poly.pdbx_strand_id
1 'polypeptide(L)'
;CGSNGFSVCQNKKEFIDGYEKATINSPTQSVICEKFVKNEGVVVFYTFSNGKIYFSGLEDKYPVRYKKQGSYVGGLFVFESRLVTEFRDKFESKIQAMISSIGIKEGSAWIEVFHDGNNYYFNEVGFRYGGSVSVYPVDYFHGINQVAADIYFALTGESAIIGHTSLIPTSLPRKKKYCIYPIHIKSGTIKTIEGIESIRSMEDVVVLSITKHEGDFISDTGSFSQTLALVHFVCDDVEECRYMIDE
;
A
#
# COMPACT_ATOMS: atom_id res chain seq x y z
N CYS A 1 13.22 0.19 6.94
CA CYS A 1 11.92 0.33 6.29
C CYS A 1 11.73 1.78 5.82
N GLY A 2 10.90 2.00 4.78
CA GLY A 2 10.60 3.36 4.31
C GLY A 2 11.72 4.02 3.50
N SER A 3 12.43 3.25 2.68
CA SER A 3 13.49 3.74 1.77
C SER A 3 14.73 4.33 2.47
N ASN A 4 14.95 4.03 3.74
CA ASN A 4 16.20 4.42 4.43
C ASN A 4 17.40 3.72 3.79
N GLY A 5 18.43 4.50 3.43
CA GLY A 5 19.62 3.99 2.76
C GLY A 5 19.45 3.69 1.27
N PHE A 6 18.22 3.81 0.72
CA PHE A 6 17.97 3.55 -0.69
C PHE A 6 18.64 4.57 -1.60
N SER A 7 19.20 4.10 -2.73
CA SER A 7 19.76 4.93 -3.79
C SER A 7 19.56 4.28 -5.15
N VAL A 8 19.24 5.08 -6.17
CA VAL A 8 19.24 4.66 -7.58
C VAL A 8 20.51 5.20 -8.20
N CYS A 9 21.37 4.32 -8.70
CA CYS A 9 22.70 4.64 -9.18
C CYS A 9 22.78 4.44 -10.70
N GLN A 10 23.27 5.46 -11.43
CA GLN A 10 23.42 5.44 -12.89
C GLN A 10 24.86 5.16 -13.32
N ASN A 11 25.83 5.30 -12.40
CA ASN A 11 27.23 5.12 -12.66
C ASN A 11 27.98 4.61 -11.42
N LYS A 12 29.28 4.24 -11.62
CA LYS A 12 30.12 3.66 -10.56
C LYS A 12 30.29 4.59 -9.35
N LYS A 13 30.39 5.92 -9.56
CA LYS A 13 30.54 6.85 -8.45
C LYS A 13 29.29 6.88 -7.58
N GLU A 14 28.13 7.05 -8.20
CA GLU A 14 26.85 7.03 -7.48
C GLU A 14 26.62 5.69 -6.77
N PHE A 15 27.09 4.58 -7.36
CA PHE A 15 27.01 3.27 -6.72
C PHE A 15 27.86 3.20 -5.43
N ILE A 16 29.09 3.74 -5.46
CA ILE A 16 29.96 3.76 -4.26
C ILE A 16 29.32 4.61 -3.17
N ASP A 17 28.90 5.83 -3.51
CA ASP A 17 28.25 6.76 -2.57
C ASP A 17 26.96 6.15 -1.99
N GLY A 18 26.15 5.49 -2.83
CA GLY A 18 24.93 4.77 -2.45
C GLY A 18 25.18 3.56 -1.56
N TYR A 19 26.24 2.80 -1.84
CA TYR A 19 26.64 1.66 -1.04
C TYR A 19 27.07 2.09 0.37
N GLU A 20 27.90 3.11 0.49
CA GLU A 20 28.33 3.68 1.77
C GLU A 20 27.12 4.18 2.58
N LYS A 21 26.22 4.93 1.95
CA LYS A 21 24.96 5.37 2.57
C LYS A 21 24.14 4.19 3.07
N ALA A 22 23.98 3.15 2.27
CA ALA A 22 23.18 1.99 2.62
C ALA A 22 23.83 1.21 3.80
N THR A 23 25.15 1.04 3.78
CA THR A 23 25.91 0.37 4.85
C THR A 23 25.74 1.07 6.20
N ILE A 24 25.82 2.40 6.23
CA ILE A 24 25.63 3.20 7.46
C ILE A 24 24.21 3.02 8.03
N ASN A 25 23.21 2.86 7.16
CA ASN A 25 21.81 2.67 7.58
C ASN A 25 21.43 1.21 7.89
N SER A 26 22.32 0.26 7.62
CA SER A 26 22.08 -1.17 7.85
C SER A 26 22.62 -1.63 9.21
N PRO A 27 21.77 -2.17 10.10
CA PRO A 27 22.24 -2.70 11.39
C PRO A 27 23.26 -3.84 11.26
N THR A 28 23.21 -4.59 10.16
CA THR A 28 24.10 -5.72 9.87
C THR A 28 25.24 -5.34 8.94
N GLN A 29 25.31 -4.09 8.47
CA GLN A 29 26.25 -3.62 7.45
C GLN A 29 26.14 -4.37 6.11
N SER A 30 25.10 -5.16 5.93
CA SER A 30 24.80 -5.85 4.66
C SER A 30 23.93 -4.96 3.78
N VAL A 31 24.22 -4.96 2.49
CA VAL A 31 23.53 -4.15 1.48
C VAL A 31 22.99 -5.05 0.37
N ILE A 32 21.74 -4.81 -0.04
CA ILE A 32 21.17 -5.46 -1.21
C ILE A 32 21.40 -4.56 -2.41
N CYS A 33 21.95 -5.12 -3.48
CA CYS A 33 22.17 -4.45 -4.77
C CYS A 33 21.33 -5.16 -5.83
N GLU A 34 20.41 -4.43 -6.44
CA GLU A 34 19.46 -4.98 -7.40
C GLU A 34 19.45 -4.15 -8.69
N LYS A 35 19.03 -4.77 -9.78
CA LYS A 35 18.76 -4.03 -11.01
C LYS A 35 17.56 -3.10 -10.79
N PHE A 36 17.74 -1.82 -11.10
CA PHE A 36 16.61 -0.88 -11.06
C PHE A 36 15.59 -1.25 -12.16
N VAL A 37 14.36 -1.48 -11.76
CA VAL A 37 13.23 -1.67 -12.65
C VAL A 37 12.42 -0.38 -12.68
N LYS A 38 12.34 0.25 -13.86
CA LYS A 38 11.41 1.37 -14.06
C LYS A 38 10.01 0.77 -14.14
N ASN A 39 9.21 1.00 -13.14
CA ASN A 39 7.95 0.29 -13.01
C ASN A 39 6.81 1.20 -12.56
N GLU A 40 5.60 0.74 -12.85
CA GLU A 40 4.38 1.05 -12.14
C GLU A 40 4.12 -0.14 -11.21
N GLY A 41 4.33 0.02 -9.90
CA GLY A 41 4.21 -1.08 -8.94
C GLY A 41 2.78 -1.58 -8.82
N VAL A 42 2.65 -2.87 -8.50
CA VAL A 42 1.39 -3.44 -8.04
C VAL A 42 1.60 -4.13 -6.70
N VAL A 43 0.54 -4.21 -5.90
CA VAL A 43 0.55 -4.94 -4.63
C VAL A 43 -0.62 -5.90 -4.62
N VAL A 44 -0.36 -7.18 -4.43
CA VAL A 44 -1.41 -8.20 -4.29
C VAL A 44 -1.62 -8.52 -2.81
N PHE A 45 -2.87 -8.73 -2.44
CA PHE A 45 -3.30 -9.04 -1.08
C PHE A 45 -3.93 -10.41 -0.99
N TYR A 46 -3.62 -11.11 0.09
CA TYR A 46 -4.20 -12.39 0.43
C TYR A 46 -4.66 -12.42 1.89
N THR A 47 -5.76 -13.13 2.13
CA THR A 47 -6.27 -13.43 3.47
C THR A 47 -6.25 -14.94 3.66
N PHE A 48 -5.87 -15.38 4.84
CA PHE A 48 -5.83 -16.79 5.22
C PHE A 48 -6.86 -17.03 6.32
N SER A 49 -7.67 -18.05 6.14
CA SER A 49 -8.62 -18.48 7.16
C SER A 49 -8.85 -19.98 7.05
N ASN A 50 -8.65 -20.70 8.14
CA ASN A 50 -8.74 -22.16 8.23
C ASN A 50 -7.90 -22.89 7.15
N GLY A 51 -6.70 -22.37 6.88
CA GLY A 51 -5.80 -22.90 5.85
C GLY A 51 -6.24 -22.64 4.40
N LYS A 52 -7.36 -21.96 4.17
CA LYS A 52 -7.76 -21.51 2.84
C LYS A 52 -7.14 -20.16 2.51
N ILE A 53 -6.79 -19.99 1.25
CA ILE A 53 -6.15 -18.80 0.72
C ILE A 53 -7.17 -18.04 -0.12
N TYR A 54 -7.47 -16.81 0.28
CA TYR A 54 -8.40 -15.93 -0.42
C TYR A 54 -7.62 -14.82 -1.09
N PHE A 55 -7.74 -14.72 -2.42
CA PHE A 55 -7.30 -13.53 -3.13
C PHE A 55 -8.11 -12.34 -2.64
N SER A 56 -7.45 -11.31 -2.15
CA SER A 56 -8.09 -10.18 -1.48
C SER A 56 -7.88 -8.85 -2.22
N GLY A 57 -7.43 -8.93 -3.47
CA GLY A 57 -7.32 -7.80 -4.39
C GLY A 57 -5.93 -7.54 -4.91
N LEU A 58 -5.87 -6.71 -5.94
CA LEU A 58 -4.65 -6.19 -6.56
C LEU A 58 -4.76 -4.66 -6.64
N GLU A 59 -3.74 -3.98 -6.16
CA GLU A 59 -3.65 -2.51 -6.12
C GLU A 59 -2.61 -2.02 -7.13
N ASP A 60 -2.94 -1.02 -7.94
CA ASP A 60 -1.95 -0.25 -8.69
C ASP A 60 -1.31 0.79 -7.77
N LYS A 61 0.02 0.91 -7.79
CA LYS A 61 0.80 1.87 -7.01
C LYS A 61 1.48 2.87 -7.94
N TYR A 62 1.05 4.11 -7.87
CA TYR A 62 1.62 5.22 -8.64
C TYR A 62 2.63 5.98 -7.78
N PRO A 63 3.95 5.89 -8.07
CA PRO A 63 4.96 6.51 -7.24
C PRO A 63 5.14 7.99 -7.52
N VAL A 64 5.45 8.74 -6.48
CA VAL A 64 5.97 10.12 -6.55
C VAL A 64 7.46 10.10 -6.21
N ARG A 65 8.25 10.83 -6.98
CA ARG A 65 9.69 10.95 -6.77
C ARG A 65 10.04 12.19 -5.95
N TYR A 66 10.71 11.99 -4.84
CA TYR A 66 11.37 13.06 -4.11
C TYR A 66 12.72 13.39 -4.76
N LYS A 67 12.78 14.52 -5.48
CA LYS A 67 13.96 14.88 -6.32
C LYS A 67 15.24 15.00 -5.51
N LYS A 68 15.19 15.60 -4.32
CA LYS A 68 16.35 15.86 -3.47
C LYS A 68 16.95 14.57 -2.92
N GLN A 69 16.11 13.63 -2.47
CA GLN A 69 16.54 12.36 -1.88
C GLN A 69 16.69 11.24 -2.92
N GLY A 70 16.15 11.43 -4.12
CA GLY A 70 16.12 10.41 -5.18
C GLY A 70 15.22 9.21 -4.89
N SER A 71 14.48 9.24 -3.76
CA SER A 71 13.57 8.18 -3.35
C SER A 71 12.21 8.25 -4.04
N TYR A 72 11.51 7.14 -4.04
CA TYR A 72 10.14 7.02 -4.54
C TYR A 72 9.22 6.60 -3.40
N VAL A 73 8.03 7.23 -3.33
CA VAL A 73 6.98 6.87 -2.38
C VAL A 73 5.66 6.71 -3.11
N GLY A 74 4.71 5.99 -2.51
CA GLY A 74 3.37 5.92 -3.08
C GLY A 74 2.71 7.30 -3.07
N GLY A 75 2.26 7.77 -4.23
CA GLY A 75 1.53 9.02 -4.40
C GLY A 75 0.03 8.81 -4.63
N LEU A 76 -0.34 7.65 -5.18
CA LEU A 76 -1.71 7.22 -5.33
C LEU A 76 -1.74 5.69 -5.38
N PHE A 77 -2.74 5.08 -4.75
CA PHE A 77 -3.01 3.65 -4.84
C PHE A 77 -4.43 3.46 -5.36
N VAL A 78 -4.61 2.54 -6.30
CA VAL A 78 -5.90 2.31 -6.95
C VAL A 78 -6.29 0.84 -6.94
N PHE A 79 -7.38 0.51 -6.30
CA PHE A 79 -8.08 -0.78 -6.34
C PHE A 79 -9.33 -0.68 -7.24
N GLU A 80 -9.78 -1.64 -7.94
CA GLU A 80 -9.10 -2.81 -8.42
C GLU A 80 -8.11 -2.40 -9.51
N SER A 81 -6.95 -3.05 -9.50
CA SER A 81 -5.92 -2.83 -10.51
C SER A 81 -6.42 -3.15 -11.92
N ARG A 82 -5.95 -2.38 -12.88
CA ARG A 82 -6.13 -2.68 -14.32
C ARG A 82 -5.50 -4.02 -14.74
N LEU A 83 -4.55 -4.54 -13.95
CA LEU A 83 -3.82 -5.77 -14.23
C LEU A 83 -4.38 -7.01 -13.52
N VAL A 84 -5.50 -6.89 -12.79
CA VAL A 84 -6.02 -7.96 -11.92
C VAL A 84 -6.25 -9.28 -12.67
N THR A 85 -6.89 -9.24 -13.83
CA THR A 85 -7.19 -10.45 -14.61
C THR A 85 -5.90 -11.12 -15.11
N GLU A 86 -5.02 -10.33 -15.74
CA GLU A 86 -3.74 -10.84 -16.26
C GLU A 86 -2.86 -11.42 -15.14
N PHE A 87 -2.78 -10.71 -14.02
CA PHE A 87 -1.97 -11.14 -12.88
C PHE A 87 -2.47 -12.48 -12.31
N ARG A 88 -3.78 -12.59 -12.10
CA ARG A 88 -4.40 -13.82 -11.59
C ARG A 88 -4.16 -15.00 -12.52
N ASP A 89 -4.39 -14.82 -13.81
CA ASP A 89 -4.19 -15.88 -14.81
C ASP A 89 -2.74 -16.38 -14.84
N LYS A 90 -1.76 -15.49 -14.67
CA LYS A 90 -0.33 -15.84 -14.73
C LYS A 90 0.21 -16.42 -13.41
N PHE A 91 -0.25 -15.93 -12.26
CA PHE A 91 0.48 -16.15 -11.01
C PHE A 91 -0.34 -16.71 -9.86
N GLU A 92 -1.68 -16.59 -9.85
CA GLU A 92 -2.48 -16.94 -8.67
C GLU A 92 -2.24 -18.37 -8.21
N SER A 93 -2.26 -19.35 -9.12
CA SER A 93 -2.03 -20.75 -8.79
C SER A 93 -0.63 -21.02 -8.21
N LYS A 94 0.39 -20.31 -8.73
CA LYS A 94 1.78 -20.45 -8.26
C LYS A 94 1.97 -19.83 -6.89
N ILE A 95 1.37 -18.67 -6.65
CA ILE A 95 1.42 -17.99 -5.34
C ILE A 95 0.68 -18.82 -4.29
N GLN A 96 -0.50 -19.34 -4.63
CA GLN A 96 -1.25 -20.22 -3.74
C GLN A 96 -0.47 -21.50 -3.39
N ALA A 97 0.19 -22.13 -4.37
CA ALA A 97 1.03 -23.30 -4.11
C ALA A 97 2.22 -22.97 -3.21
N MET A 98 2.89 -21.82 -3.44
CA MET A 98 3.97 -21.34 -2.59
C MET A 98 3.51 -21.11 -1.15
N ILE A 99 2.42 -20.38 -0.95
CA ILE A 99 1.87 -20.07 0.39
C ILE A 99 1.42 -21.36 1.09
N SER A 100 0.76 -22.27 0.36
CA SER A 100 0.33 -23.56 0.91
C SER A 100 1.51 -24.41 1.40
N SER A 101 2.65 -24.34 0.71
CA SER A 101 3.88 -25.06 1.10
C SER A 101 4.49 -24.56 2.42
N ILE A 102 4.22 -23.31 2.79
CA ILE A 102 4.68 -22.71 4.06
C ILE A 102 3.77 -23.11 5.23
N GLY A 103 2.53 -23.55 4.96
CA GLY A 103 1.60 -24.04 5.97
C GLY A 103 0.91 -22.94 6.78
N ILE A 104 0.79 -21.73 6.23
CA ILE A 104 0.06 -20.61 6.84
C ILE A 104 -1.42 -20.94 6.89
N LYS A 105 -2.06 -20.77 8.06
CA LYS A 105 -3.49 -21.08 8.26
C LYS A 105 -4.34 -19.85 8.50
N GLU A 106 -3.81 -18.83 9.18
CA GLU A 106 -4.55 -17.63 9.58
C GLU A 106 -3.72 -16.37 9.29
N GLY A 107 -4.39 -15.25 9.07
CA GLY A 107 -3.78 -13.94 8.92
C GLY A 107 -3.88 -13.36 7.52
N SER A 108 -2.99 -12.45 7.21
CA SER A 108 -2.98 -11.71 5.94
C SER A 108 -1.58 -11.53 5.41
N ALA A 109 -1.45 -11.43 4.10
CA ALA A 109 -0.18 -11.09 3.45
C ALA A 109 -0.40 -10.14 2.29
N TRP A 110 0.64 -9.36 2.00
CA TRP A 110 0.76 -8.59 0.78
C TRP A 110 2.08 -8.92 0.09
N ILE A 111 2.09 -8.81 -1.23
CA ILE A 111 3.27 -9.02 -2.06
C ILE A 111 3.43 -7.82 -2.97
N GLU A 112 4.57 -7.11 -2.87
CA GLU A 112 4.92 -6.04 -3.79
C GLU A 112 5.55 -6.62 -5.05
N VAL A 113 5.06 -6.16 -6.19
CA VAL A 113 5.50 -6.63 -7.49
C VAL A 113 5.75 -5.42 -8.38
N PHE A 114 6.93 -5.36 -9.00
CA PHE A 114 7.22 -4.36 -10.02
C PHE A 114 6.73 -4.84 -11.39
N HIS A 115 6.17 -3.92 -12.16
CA HIS A 115 5.70 -4.18 -13.52
C HIS A 115 6.28 -3.15 -14.48
N ASP A 116 7.04 -3.59 -15.49
CA ASP A 116 7.73 -2.72 -16.46
C ASP A 116 6.94 -2.49 -17.75
N GLY A 117 5.69 -2.90 -17.79
CA GLY A 117 4.81 -2.90 -18.97
C GLY A 117 4.69 -4.26 -19.64
N ASN A 118 5.64 -5.18 -19.41
CA ASN A 118 5.66 -6.52 -20.00
C ASN A 118 5.88 -7.63 -18.97
N ASN A 119 6.72 -7.37 -17.97
CA ASN A 119 7.18 -8.39 -17.02
C ASN A 119 6.85 -7.98 -15.58
N TYR A 120 6.67 -8.99 -14.75
CA TYR A 120 6.43 -8.87 -13.31
C TYR A 120 7.67 -9.35 -12.56
N TYR A 121 8.11 -8.52 -11.59
CA TYR A 121 9.27 -8.80 -10.74
C TYR A 121 8.82 -8.76 -9.29
N PHE A 122 8.79 -9.92 -8.63
CA PHE A 122 8.40 -10.04 -7.23
C PHE A 122 9.51 -9.47 -6.36
N ASN A 123 9.16 -8.48 -5.54
CA ASN A 123 10.10 -7.72 -4.73
C ASN A 123 10.08 -8.13 -3.25
N GLU A 124 8.95 -7.96 -2.61
CA GLU A 124 8.82 -8.11 -1.16
C GLU A 124 7.51 -8.81 -0.79
N VAL A 125 7.56 -9.62 0.27
CA VAL A 125 6.37 -10.24 0.88
C VAL A 125 6.29 -9.78 2.33
N GLY A 126 5.14 -9.23 2.71
CA GLY A 126 4.83 -8.87 4.09
C GLY A 126 3.71 -9.75 4.65
N PHE A 127 3.96 -10.45 5.75
CA PHE A 127 2.92 -11.22 6.46
C PHE A 127 2.20 -10.30 7.46
N ARG A 128 1.41 -9.40 6.93
CA ARG A 128 0.59 -8.39 7.62
C ARG A 128 -0.28 -7.62 6.63
N TYR A 129 -1.08 -6.68 7.13
CA TYR A 129 -1.84 -5.72 6.28
C TYR A 129 -0.90 -4.78 5.52
N GLY A 130 -1.38 -4.24 4.40
CA GLY A 130 -0.67 -3.22 3.65
C GLY A 130 -0.51 -1.90 4.42
N GLY A 131 0.61 -1.21 4.19
CA GLY A 131 0.93 0.06 4.87
C GLY A 131 0.06 1.26 4.45
N SER A 132 -0.63 1.16 3.32
CA SER A 132 -1.63 2.14 2.83
C SER A 132 -3.00 2.00 3.50
N VAL A 133 -3.12 1.16 4.55
CA VAL A 133 -4.41 0.80 5.19
C VAL A 133 -5.37 0.11 4.21
N SER A 134 -4.80 -0.75 3.36
CA SER A 134 -5.50 -1.51 2.30
C SER A 134 -6.63 -2.44 2.79
N VAL A 135 -6.81 -2.58 4.09
CA VAL A 135 -7.93 -3.32 4.68
C VAL A 135 -9.30 -2.77 4.24
N TYR A 136 -9.40 -1.47 4.00
CA TYR A 136 -10.65 -0.86 3.54
C TYR A 136 -11.02 -1.22 2.10
N PRO A 137 -10.14 -1.06 1.08
CA PRO A 137 -10.47 -1.52 -0.27
C PRO A 137 -10.65 -3.03 -0.37
N VAL A 138 -9.93 -3.83 0.42
CA VAL A 138 -10.14 -5.29 0.51
C VAL A 138 -11.56 -5.58 1.01
N ASP A 139 -12.01 -4.92 2.07
CA ASP A 139 -13.39 -5.06 2.56
C ASP A 139 -14.41 -4.55 1.53
N TYR A 140 -14.14 -3.42 0.90
CA TYR A 140 -15.05 -2.81 -0.08
C TYR A 140 -15.34 -3.71 -1.27
N PHE A 141 -14.30 -4.32 -1.88
CA PHE A 141 -14.47 -5.15 -3.08
C PHE A 141 -14.80 -6.61 -2.78
N HIS A 142 -14.24 -7.18 -1.70
CA HIS A 142 -14.29 -8.61 -1.44
C HIS A 142 -15.10 -8.98 -0.20
N GLY A 143 -15.59 -8.01 0.58
CA GLY A 143 -16.33 -8.26 1.82
C GLY A 143 -15.47 -8.93 2.90
N ILE A 144 -14.16 -8.71 2.87
CA ILE A 144 -13.18 -9.32 3.77
C ILE A 144 -12.57 -8.25 4.65
N ASN A 145 -13.04 -8.11 5.89
CA ASN A 145 -12.34 -7.30 6.88
C ASN A 145 -11.26 -8.14 7.56
N GLN A 146 -10.02 -7.97 7.11
CA GLN A 146 -8.86 -8.72 7.60
C GLN A 146 -8.62 -8.50 9.09
N VAL A 147 -8.82 -7.27 9.58
CA VAL A 147 -8.63 -6.93 11.01
C VAL A 147 -9.69 -7.62 11.87
N ALA A 148 -10.95 -7.60 11.43
CA ALA A 148 -12.02 -8.27 12.15
C ALA A 148 -11.80 -9.78 12.21
N ALA A 149 -11.32 -10.39 11.12
CA ALA A 149 -10.99 -11.80 11.08
C ALA A 149 -9.87 -12.16 12.07
N ASP A 150 -8.80 -11.39 12.11
CA ASP A 150 -7.67 -11.62 13.02
C ASP A 150 -8.07 -11.42 14.50
N ILE A 151 -8.87 -10.38 14.80
CA ILE A 151 -9.39 -10.16 16.16
C ILE A 151 -10.29 -11.32 16.59
N TYR A 152 -11.18 -11.77 15.71
CA TYR A 152 -12.04 -12.91 16.01
C TYR A 152 -11.22 -14.16 16.36
N PHE A 153 -10.24 -14.50 15.50
CA PHE A 153 -9.34 -15.62 15.75
C PHE A 153 -8.55 -15.46 17.05
N ALA A 154 -8.01 -14.28 17.32
CA ALA A 154 -7.25 -14.03 18.53
C ALA A 154 -8.06 -14.19 19.83
N LEU A 155 -9.36 -13.86 19.77
CA LEU A 155 -10.25 -13.94 20.93
C LEU A 155 -10.85 -15.34 21.14
N THR A 156 -11.11 -16.07 20.04
CA THR A 156 -11.88 -17.34 20.12
C THR A 156 -11.03 -18.58 19.85
N GLY A 157 -9.90 -18.43 19.16
CA GLY A 157 -9.14 -19.54 18.59
C GLY A 157 -9.81 -20.19 17.37
N GLU A 158 -10.93 -19.65 16.91
CA GLU A 158 -11.68 -20.15 15.76
C GLU A 158 -11.47 -19.28 14.54
N SER A 159 -11.41 -19.90 13.35
CA SER A 159 -11.26 -19.18 12.09
C SER A 159 -12.52 -18.39 11.75
N ALA A 160 -12.37 -17.12 11.36
CA ALA A 160 -13.48 -16.29 10.92
C ALA A 160 -14.11 -16.84 9.61
N ILE A 161 -15.42 -16.70 9.48
CA ILE A 161 -16.12 -16.98 8.22
C ILE A 161 -15.91 -15.80 7.28
N ILE A 162 -15.05 -15.99 6.30
CA ILE A 162 -14.77 -14.98 5.28
C ILE A 162 -16.04 -14.64 4.49
N GLY A 163 -16.28 -13.34 4.26
CA GLY A 163 -17.52 -12.83 3.69
C GLY A 163 -18.56 -12.38 4.74
N HIS A 164 -18.36 -12.74 6.02
CA HIS A 164 -19.19 -12.24 7.14
C HIS A 164 -18.44 -11.23 8.01
N THR A 165 -17.25 -10.83 7.60
CA THR A 165 -16.39 -9.92 8.36
C THR A 165 -16.52 -8.47 7.92
N SER A 166 -17.22 -8.18 6.81
CA SER A 166 -17.33 -6.83 6.26
C SER A 166 -17.98 -5.85 7.24
N LEU A 167 -17.35 -4.68 7.38
CA LEU A 167 -17.86 -3.54 8.16
C LEU A 167 -18.16 -2.33 7.27
N ILE A 168 -17.98 -2.46 5.95
CA ILE A 168 -18.29 -1.37 5.03
C ILE A 168 -19.83 -1.19 4.97
N PRO A 169 -20.32 0.03 5.26
CA PRO A 169 -21.75 0.32 5.20
C PRO A 169 -22.34 0.04 3.81
N THR A 170 -23.52 -0.57 3.77
CA THR A 170 -24.24 -0.82 2.51
C THR A 170 -24.70 0.47 1.81
N SER A 171 -24.76 1.59 2.56
CA SER A 171 -25.08 2.92 2.05
C SER A 171 -23.92 3.58 1.30
N LEU A 172 -22.70 3.07 1.45
CA LEU A 172 -21.56 3.62 0.72
C LEU A 172 -21.76 3.41 -0.79
N PRO A 173 -21.55 4.44 -1.65
CA PRO A 173 -21.64 4.31 -3.09
C PRO A 173 -20.76 3.17 -3.62
N ARG A 174 -21.31 2.34 -4.51
CA ARG A 174 -20.56 1.25 -5.16
C ARG A 174 -19.97 1.74 -6.48
N LYS A 175 -18.79 2.33 -6.38
CA LYS A 175 -17.97 2.80 -7.50
C LYS A 175 -17.01 1.72 -8.00
N LYS A 176 -16.46 1.91 -9.20
CA LYS A 176 -15.57 0.92 -9.85
C LYS A 176 -14.17 0.92 -9.31
N LYS A 177 -13.74 2.02 -8.69
CA LYS A 177 -12.40 2.20 -8.15
C LYS A 177 -12.47 2.64 -6.69
N TYR A 178 -11.48 2.20 -5.94
CA TYR A 178 -11.20 2.67 -4.60
C TYR A 178 -9.78 3.25 -4.60
N CYS A 179 -9.65 4.52 -4.25
CA CYS A 179 -8.40 5.23 -4.29
C CYS A 179 -7.91 5.53 -2.88
N ILE A 180 -6.60 5.49 -2.69
CA ILE A 180 -5.94 5.93 -1.45
C ILE A 180 -4.94 7.00 -1.86
N TYR A 181 -5.17 8.22 -1.42
CA TYR A 181 -4.34 9.38 -1.73
C TYR A 181 -3.58 9.83 -0.48
N PRO A 182 -2.24 9.62 -0.43
CA PRO A 182 -1.40 10.16 0.64
C PRO A 182 -1.14 11.64 0.42
N ILE A 183 -1.53 12.48 1.36
CA ILE A 183 -1.18 13.90 1.36
C ILE A 183 0.23 14.04 1.91
N HIS A 184 1.21 14.18 1.03
CA HIS A 184 2.61 14.39 1.40
C HIS A 184 2.89 15.88 1.62
N ILE A 185 3.58 16.21 2.70
CA ILE A 185 3.93 17.57 3.09
C ILE A 185 5.45 17.80 3.10
N LYS A 186 5.84 19.06 2.96
CA LYS A 186 7.24 19.48 3.05
C LYS A 186 7.72 19.39 4.49
N SER A 187 9.06 19.34 4.65
CA SER A 187 9.69 19.44 5.97
C SER A 187 9.41 20.78 6.65
N GLY A 188 9.30 20.75 7.97
CA GLY A 188 9.03 21.92 8.80
C GLY A 188 8.07 21.61 9.94
N THR A 189 7.72 22.59 10.72
CA THR A 189 6.71 22.44 11.79
C THR A 189 5.33 22.76 11.25
N ILE A 190 4.37 21.87 11.50
CA ILE A 190 2.97 22.06 11.14
C ILE A 190 2.39 23.15 12.03
N LYS A 191 1.95 24.25 11.44
CA LYS A 191 1.33 25.35 12.20
C LYS A 191 -0.17 25.15 12.39
N THR A 192 -0.86 24.88 11.28
CA THR A 192 -2.32 24.68 11.23
C THR A 192 -2.66 23.57 10.25
N ILE A 193 -3.74 22.86 10.53
CA ILE A 193 -4.35 21.86 9.63
C ILE A 193 -5.80 22.27 9.43
N GLU A 194 -6.14 22.69 8.21
CA GLU A 194 -7.48 23.16 7.86
C GLU A 194 -8.11 22.24 6.79
N GLY A 195 -9.43 22.30 6.61
CA GLY A 195 -10.13 21.54 5.56
C GLY A 195 -10.50 20.09 5.93
N ILE A 196 -10.15 19.60 7.12
CA ILE A 196 -10.41 18.21 7.56
C ILE A 196 -11.89 17.85 7.46
N GLU A 197 -12.76 18.71 8.01
CA GLU A 197 -14.20 18.45 8.04
C GLU A 197 -14.83 18.58 6.65
N SER A 198 -14.28 19.43 5.80
CA SER A 198 -14.72 19.52 4.39
C SER A 198 -14.45 18.20 3.65
N ILE A 199 -13.26 17.63 3.79
CA ILE A 199 -12.93 16.32 3.19
C ILE A 199 -13.81 15.21 3.77
N ARG A 200 -14.01 15.18 5.10
CA ARG A 200 -14.86 14.16 5.74
C ARG A 200 -16.30 14.20 5.31
N SER A 201 -16.81 15.36 4.91
CA SER A 201 -18.19 15.54 4.49
C SER A 201 -18.46 15.19 3.02
N MET A 202 -17.42 14.90 2.24
CA MET A 202 -17.58 14.47 0.84
C MET A 202 -18.19 13.06 0.79
N GLU A 203 -19.21 12.88 -0.05
CA GLU A 203 -19.99 11.63 -0.12
C GLU A 203 -19.15 10.42 -0.53
N ASP A 204 -18.18 10.63 -1.41
CA ASP A 204 -17.31 9.57 -1.94
C ASP A 204 -16.08 9.30 -1.06
N VAL A 205 -15.84 10.07 0.02
CA VAL A 205 -14.77 9.84 0.98
C VAL A 205 -15.18 8.76 1.98
N VAL A 206 -14.42 7.66 1.98
CA VAL A 206 -14.67 6.51 2.86
C VAL A 206 -14.00 6.68 4.21
N VAL A 207 -12.73 7.11 4.19
CA VAL A 207 -11.89 7.30 5.38
C VAL A 207 -10.92 8.45 5.18
N LEU A 208 -10.76 9.26 6.21
CA LEU A 208 -9.65 10.21 6.35
C LEU A 208 -8.84 9.84 7.59
N SER A 209 -7.65 9.29 7.36
CA SER A 209 -6.71 8.91 8.42
C SER A 209 -5.61 9.96 8.55
N ILE A 210 -5.65 10.74 9.63
CA ILE A 210 -4.66 11.78 9.92
C ILE A 210 -3.52 11.17 10.72
N THR A 211 -2.28 11.34 10.25
CA THR A 211 -1.09 10.73 10.84
C THR A 211 -0.19 11.74 11.54
N LYS A 212 -0.47 13.04 11.40
CA LYS A 212 0.30 14.14 11.99
C LYS A 212 -0.63 15.16 12.62
N HIS A 213 -0.10 15.97 13.55
CA HIS A 213 -0.84 16.97 14.29
C HIS A 213 -0.17 18.34 14.19
N GLU A 214 -0.90 19.38 14.54
CA GLU A 214 -0.34 20.71 14.71
C GLU A 214 0.77 20.68 15.78
N GLY A 215 1.87 21.35 15.50
CA GLY A 215 3.08 21.31 16.33
C GLY A 215 4.10 20.24 15.96
N ASP A 216 3.73 19.21 15.19
CA ASP A 216 4.67 18.16 14.76
C ASP A 216 5.76 18.74 13.84
N PHE A 217 7.00 18.32 14.07
CA PHE A 217 8.11 18.61 13.19
C PHE A 217 8.29 17.48 12.16
N ILE A 218 8.26 17.82 10.89
CA ILE A 218 8.41 16.91 9.77
C ILE A 218 9.83 16.99 9.22
N SER A 219 10.56 15.90 9.28
CA SER A 219 11.91 15.80 8.72
C SER A 219 11.88 15.61 7.21
N ASP A 220 12.90 16.14 6.50
CA ASP A 220 13.06 15.99 5.06
C ASP A 220 13.68 14.64 4.71
N THR A 221 12.88 13.57 4.79
CA THR A 221 13.32 12.19 4.61
C THR A 221 13.10 11.66 3.19
N GLY A 222 12.20 12.28 2.42
CA GLY A 222 11.74 11.75 1.13
C GLY A 222 11.09 10.37 1.26
N SER A 223 10.39 10.13 2.36
CA SER A 223 9.75 8.84 2.68
C SER A 223 8.30 9.03 3.08
N PHE A 224 7.59 7.92 3.26
CA PHE A 224 6.19 7.93 3.70
C PHE A 224 5.98 8.57 5.09
N SER A 225 7.05 8.79 5.86
CA SER A 225 6.98 9.54 7.12
C SER A 225 6.57 11.02 6.97
N GLN A 226 6.64 11.55 5.75
CA GLN A 226 6.17 12.90 5.40
C GLN A 226 4.67 12.94 5.01
N THR A 227 3.93 11.87 5.18
CA THR A 227 2.49 11.86 4.95
C THR A 227 1.77 12.53 6.11
N LEU A 228 0.94 13.53 5.80
CA LEU A 228 0.04 14.18 6.76
C LEU A 228 -1.20 13.34 7.01
N ALA A 229 -1.80 12.86 5.92
CA ALA A 229 -3.03 12.10 5.96
C ALA A 229 -3.11 11.10 4.81
N LEU A 230 -3.96 10.09 4.96
CA LEU A 230 -4.43 9.21 3.91
C LEU A 230 -5.90 9.49 3.68
N VAL A 231 -6.25 9.90 2.46
CA VAL A 231 -7.63 10.08 2.03
C VAL A 231 -8.03 8.85 1.23
N HIS A 232 -9.02 8.12 1.71
CA HIS A 232 -9.62 6.99 1.04
C HIS A 232 -10.93 7.43 0.41
N PHE A 233 -11.06 7.29 -0.89
CA PHE A 233 -12.26 7.68 -1.61
C PHE A 233 -12.59 6.69 -2.74
N VAL A 234 -13.81 6.75 -3.24
CA VAL A 234 -14.28 5.91 -4.34
C VAL A 234 -14.62 6.76 -5.56
N CYS A 235 -14.38 6.22 -6.75
CA CYS A 235 -14.68 6.91 -8.01
C CYS A 235 -14.96 5.91 -9.14
N ASP A 236 -15.60 6.35 -10.21
CA ASP A 236 -15.90 5.49 -11.36
C ASP A 236 -14.82 5.53 -12.43
N ASP A 237 -14.11 6.65 -12.58
CA ASP A 237 -13.09 6.82 -13.61
C ASP A 237 -11.97 7.77 -13.20
N VAL A 238 -11.04 8.01 -14.13
CA VAL A 238 -9.83 8.85 -13.90
C VAL A 238 -10.19 10.34 -13.76
N GLU A 239 -11.23 10.81 -14.42
CA GLU A 239 -11.64 12.22 -14.36
C GLU A 239 -12.22 12.53 -12.99
N GLU A 240 -13.10 11.66 -12.49
CA GLU A 240 -13.64 11.76 -11.13
C GLU A 240 -12.51 11.64 -10.08
N CYS A 241 -11.55 10.73 -10.28
CA CYS A 241 -10.38 10.62 -9.40
C CYS A 241 -9.57 11.93 -9.36
N ARG A 242 -9.35 12.57 -10.50
CA ARG A 242 -8.65 13.87 -10.56
C ARG A 242 -9.42 14.96 -9.83
N TYR A 243 -10.72 15.04 -10.07
CA TYR A 243 -11.59 15.99 -9.38
C TYR A 243 -11.44 15.87 -7.85
N MET A 244 -11.53 14.64 -7.32
CA MET A 244 -11.39 14.37 -5.88
C MET A 244 -10.02 14.73 -5.32
N ILE A 245 -8.96 14.73 -6.13
CA ILE A 245 -7.60 15.10 -5.71
C ILE A 245 -7.37 16.61 -5.76
N ASP A 246 -8.03 17.30 -6.69
CA ASP A 246 -7.85 18.74 -6.92
C ASP A 246 -8.74 19.60 -5.99
N GLU A 247 -9.85 19.06 -5.46
CA GLU A 247 -10.69 19.70 -4.44
C GLU A 247 -10.08 19.64 -3.02
#